data_c4e3edffa59b8883ae7b4fccb1872829
#
_entry.id   c4e3edffa59b8883ae7b4fccb1872829
#
_cell.length_a   1.000
_cell.length_b   1.000
_cell.length_c   1.000
_cell.angle_alpha   90.00
_cell.angle_beta   90.00
_cell.angle_gamma   90.00
#
_symmetry.space_group_name_H-M   'P 1'
#
loop_
_entity.id
_entity.type
_entity.pdbx_description
1 polymer ?
#
loop_
_entity_poly.entity_id
_entity_poly.type
_entity_poly.pdbx_seq_one_letter_code
_entity_poly.pdbx_strand_id
1 'polypeptide(L)'
;MSKLKTVRYGFEDGKATYVYRYKHNEFLGEAICHEDDKDFESSMVGLELAENRAYLQYLKVRRDELLVRYETLKGFYNLISADRNFDVASSYATKMRNEIAYAYAELQDCRNGVRAIPKMLDERIKGREDLYQKLRKKRKEAAATTEEKGE
;
A
#
# COMPACT_ATOMS: atom_id res chain seq x y z
N MET A 1 -15.29 13.68 7.76
CA MET A 1 -14.71 12.48 7.13
C MET A 1 -13.36 12.14 7.75
N SER A 2 -13.17 10.88 8.09
CA SER A 2 -11.86 10.42 8.55
C SER A 2 -10.90 10.34 7.36
N LYS A 3 -9.74 10.95 7.50
CA LYS A 3 -8.68 10.91 6.48
C LYS A 3 -7.51 10.08 6.99
N LEU A 4 -6.82 9.46 6.05
CA LEU A 4 -5.55 8.80 6.32
C LEU A 4 -4.51 9.87 6.69
N LYS A 5 -3.81 9.67 7.80
CA LYS A 5 -2.79 10.61 8.29
C LYS A 5 -1.49 9.88 8.57
N THR A 6 -0.38 10.50 8.22
CA THR A 6 0.93 10.05 8.67
C THR A 6 1.12 10.47 10.13
N VAL A 7 1.43 9.50 10.99
CA VAL A 7 1.67 9.73 12.43
C VAL A 7 3.17 9.90 12.71
N ARG A 8 3.96 8.98 12.18
CA ARG A 8 5.42 8.98 12.34
C ARG A 8 6.08 8.17 11.25
N TYR A 9 7.32 8.48 10.97
CA TYR A 9 8.19 7.71 10.10
C TYR A 9 9.64 7.94 10.51
N GLY A 10 10.49 7.00 10.19
CA GLY A 10 11.90 7.14 10.50
C GLY A 10 12.74 6.00 9.97
N PHE A 11 14.03 6.20 10.00
CA PHE A 11 15.03 5.21 9.63
C PHE A 11 16.11 5.18 10.69
N GLU A 12 16.32 4.02 11.32
CA GLU A 12 17.28 3.84 12.40
C GLU A 12 17.79 2.40 12.39
N ASP A 13 19.11 2.23 12.51
CA ASP A 13 19.77 0.93 12.59
C ASP A 13 19.40 -0.05 11.45
N GLY A 14 19.32 0.47 10.22
CA GLY A 14 18.96 -0.33 9.05
C GLY A 14 17.48 -0.68 8.94
N LYS A 15 16.64 -0.11 9.82
CA LYS A 15 15.21 -0.35 9.86
C LYS A 15 14.44 0.92 9.55
N ALA A 16 13.60 0.87 8.52
CA ALA A 16 12.64 1.91 8.21
C ALA A 16 11.29 1.57 8.82
N THR A 17 10.63 2.58 9.37
CA THR A 17 9.27 2.45 9.92
C THR A 17 8.40 3.56 9.36
N TYR A 18 7.14 3.24 9.12
CA TYR A 18 6.14 4.21 8.68
C TYR A 18 4.81 3.86 9.32
N VAL A 19 4.13 4.84 9.91
CA VAL A 19 2.85 4.63 10.59
C VAL A 19 1.81 5.58 10.04
N TYR A 20 0.75 5.01 9.52
CA TYR A 20 -0.48 5.70 9.17
C TYR A 20 -1.52 5.55 10.27
N ARG A 21 -2.38 6.53 10.41
CA ARG A 21 -3.58 6.47 11.26
C ARG A 21 -4.83 6.73 10.41
N TYR A 22 -5.79 5.86 10.59
CA TYR A 22 -7.13 6.02 10.03
C TYR A 22 -8.16 5.71 11.10
N LYS A 23 -9.00 6.71 11.42
CA LYS A 23 -9.91 6.63 12.57
C LYS A 23 -9.11 6.36 13.86
N HIS A 24 -9.37 5.23 14.52
CA HIS A 24 -8.68 4.83 15.75
C HIS A 24 -7.60 3.78 15.53
N ASN A 25 -7.38 3.37 14.26
CA ASN A 25 -6.43 2.33 13.92
C ASN A 25 -5.12 2.91 13.41
N GLU A 26 -4.01 2.36 13.87
CA GLU A 26 -2.67 2.64 13.35
C GLU A 26 -2.18 1.46 12.50
N PHE A 27 -1.53 1.77 11.40
CA PHE A 27 -0.96 0.79 10.48
C PHE A 27 0.54 0.99 10.40
N LEU A 28 1.28 0.03 10.91
CA LEU A 28 2.74 0.04 10.91
C LEU A 28 3.27 -0.74 9.71
N GLY A 29 4.11 -0.09 8.91
CA GLY A 29 4.94 -0.72 7.91
C GLY A 29 6.40 -0.68 8.33
N GLU A 30 7.12 -1.75 8.07
CA GLU A 30 8.54 -1.88 8.37
C GLU A 30 9.30 -2.41 7.16
N ALA A 31 10.53 -1.97 7.00
CA ALA A 31 11.48 -2.51 6.06
C ALA A 31 12.85 -2.60 6.71
N ILE A 32 13.45 -3.78 6.67
CA ILE A 32 14.73 -4.06 7.31
C ILE A 32 15.75 -4.39 6.22
N CYS A 33 16.91 -3.70 6.27
CA CYS A 33 18.05 -4.03 5.43
C CYS A 33 18.81 -5.22 6.02
N HIS A 34 19.16 -6.20 5.18
CA HIS A 34 19.98 -7.33 5.63
C HIS A 34 21.37 -6.84 6.07
N GLU A 35 21.95 -7.47 7.11
CA GLU A 35 23.25 -7.05 7.64
C GLU A 35 24.38 -7.04 6.60
N ASP A 36 24.39 -8.01 5.70
CA ASP A 36 25.36 -8.09 4.62
C ASP A 36 25.27 -6.95 3.60
N ASP A 37 24.14 -6.24 3.59
CA ASP A 37 23.84 -5.16 2.65
C ASP A 37 23.84 -3.77 3.29
N LYS A 38 24.24 -3.63 4.55
CA LYS A 38 24.26 -2.35 5.27
C LYS A 38 25.02 -1.25 4.55
N ASP A 39 26.12 -1.60 3.88
CA ASP A 39 26.93 -0.63 3.12
C ASP A 39 26.20 -0.09 1.89
N PHE A 40 25.14 -0.77 1.43
CA PHE A 40 24.36 -0.41 0.25
C PHE A 40 22.94 0.04 0.59
N GLU A 41 22.62 0.16 1.88
CA GLU A 41 21.28 0.53 2.32
C GLU A 41 20.91 1.94 1.87
N SER A 42 19.62 2.14 1.60
CA SER A 42 19.05 3.42 1.28
C SER A 42 17.87 3.69 2.20
N SER A 43 17.97 4.74 3.00
CA SER A 43 16.87 5.17 3.88
C SER A 43 15.62 5.55 3.10
N MET A 44 15.77 6.16 1.91
CA MET A 44 14.65 6.52 1.05
C MET A 44 13.90 5.28 0.54
N VAL A 45 14.63 4.26 0.06
CA VAL A 45 14.03 3.00 -0.40
C VAL A 45 13.36 2.27 0.77
N GLY A 46 14.02 2.23 1.92
CA GLY A 46 13.45 1.63 3.12
C GLY A 46 12.15 2.30 3.55
N LEU A 47 12.12 3.63 3.58
CA LEU A 47 10.91 4.39 3.92
C LEU A 47 9.79 4.17 2.89
N GLU A 48 10.13 4.13 1.60
CA GLU A 48 9.15 3.83 0.53
C GLU A 48 8.51 2.45 0.73
N LEU A 49 9.31 1.43 1.01
CA LEU A 49 8.82 0.07 1.26
C LEU A 49 7.95 0.02 2.53
N ALA A 50 8.39 0.68 3.59
CA ALA A 50 7.65 0.73 4.86
C ALA A 50 6.31 1.46 4.68
N GLU A 51 6.30 2.59 3.99
CA GLU A 51 5.08 3.34 3.70
C GLU A 51 4.08 2.50 2.91
N ASN A 52 4.51 1.84 1.85
CA ASN A 52 3.64 1.01 1.03
C ASN A 52 3.09 -0.19 1.79
N ARG A 53 3.86 -0.78 2.70
CA ARG A 53 3.38 -1.85 3.57
C ARG A 53 2.31 -1.36 4.54
N ALA A 54 2.50 -0.20 5.14
CA ALA A 54 1.48 0.43 5.99
C ALA A 54 0.23 0.79 5.20
N TYR A 55 0.40 1.37 4.01
CA TYR A 55 -0.69 1.74 3.12
C TYR A 55 -1.51 0.52 2.67
N LEU A 56 -0.85 -0.61 2.39
CA LEU A 56 -1.54 -1.86 2.05
C LEU A 56 -2.46 -2.33 3.18
N GLN A 57 -2.02 -2.24 4.43
CA GLN A 57 -2.87 -2.58 5.58
C GLN A 57 -4.09 -1.67 5.66
N TYR A 58 -3.91 -0.37 5.45
CA TYR A 58 -5.00 0.59 5.37
C TYR A 58 -5.99 0.25 4.26
N LEU A 59 -5.50 -0.05 3.06
CA LEU A 59 -6.36 -0.41 1.92
C LEU A 59 -7.22 -1.63 2.18
N LYS A 60 -6.70 -2.63 2.89
CA LYS A 60 -7.47 -3.82 3.27
C LYS A 60 -8.63 -3.46 4.19
N VAL A 61 -8.41 -2.61 5.17
CA VAL A 61 -9.47 -2.15 6.08
C VAL A 61 -10.47 -1.29 5.32
N ARG A 62 -10.00 -0.37 4.49
CA ARG A 62 -10.85 0.50 3.69
C ARG A 62 -11.71 -0.28 2.70
N ARG A 63 -11.13 -1.30 2.06
CA ARG A 63 -11.84 -2.23 1.17
C ARG A 63 -13.03 -2.87 1.90
N ASP A 64 -12.83 -3.39 3.10
CA ASP A 64 -13.85 -4.06 3.87
C ASP A 64 -14.97 -3.08 4.28
N GLU A 65 -14.63 -1.86 4.68
CA GLU A 65 -15.61 -0.80 4.97
C GLU A 65 -16.44 -0.43 3.72
N LEU A 66 -15.80 -0.27 2.59
CA LEU A 66 -16.46 0.08 1.34
C LEU A 66 -17.35 -1.04 0.81
N LEU A 67 -16.95 -2.29 1.01
CA LEU A 67 -17.79 -3.44 0.67
C LEU A 67 -19.09 -3.43 1.46
N VAL A 68 -19.01 -3.24 2.77
CA VAL A 68 -20.19 -3.15 3.64
C VAL A 68 -21.09 -1.97 3.21
N ARG A 69 -20.49 -0.82 2.96
CA ARG A 69 -21.23 0.37 2.51
C ARG A 69 -21.93 0.12 1.18
N TYR A 70 -21.22 -0.43 0.21
CA TYR A 70 -21.77 -0.74 -1.12
C TYR A 70 -22.93 -1.72 -1.03
N GLU A 71 -22.77 -2.83 -0.31
CA GLU A 71 -23.82 -3.83 -0.14
C GLU A 71 -25.05 -3.28 0.61
N THR A 72 -24.82 -2.45 1.64
CA THR A 72 -25.88 -1.82 2.40
C THR A 72 -26.71 -0.86 1.53
N LEU A 73 -26.05 0.03 0.79
CA LEU A 73 -26.70 0.97 -0.11
C LEU A 73 -27.46 0.25 -1.24
N LYS A 74 -26.84 -0.74 -1.82
CA LYS A 74 -27.45 -1.53 -2.91
C LYS A 74 -28.67 -2.30 -2.42
N GLY A 75 -28.54 -2.96 -1.26
CA GLY A 75 -29.65 -3.70 -0.65
C GLY A 75 -30.82 -2.80 -0.30
N PHE A 76 -30.56 -1.63 0.27
CA PHE A 76 -31.58 -0.63 0.59
C PHE A 76 -32.27 -0.11 -0.69
N TYR A 77 -31.50 0.24 -1.71
CA TYR A 77 -32.05 0.69 -2.99
C TYR A 77 -32.92 -0.39 -3.64
N ASN A 78 -32.49 -1.64 -3.66
CA ASN A 78 -33.26 -2.75 -4.19
C ASN A 78 -34.58 -2.94 -3.44
N LEU A 79 -34.57 -2.76 -2.12
CA LEU A 79 -35.76 -2.87 -1.28
C LEU A 79 -36.78 -1.78 -1.60
N ILE A 80 -36.37 -0.53 -1.64
CA ILE A 80 -37.29 0.60 -1.90
C ILE A 80 -37.74 0.64 -3.37
N SER A 81 -36.90 0.26 -4.32
CA SER A 81 -37.24 0.24 -5.76
C SER A 81 -38.21 -0.89 -6.15
N ALA A 82 -38.41 -1.86 -5.28
CA ALA A 82 -39.42 -2.90 -5.46
C ALA A 82 -40.86 -2.40 -5.25
N ASP A 83 -41.05 -1.25 -4.57
CA ASP A 83 -42.35 -0.64 -4.39
C ASP A 83 -42.87 -0.04 -5.71
N ARG A 84 -44.13 -0.30 -6.02
CA ARG A 84 -44.79 0.20 -7.24
C ARG A 84 -44.81 1.74 -7.33
N ASN A 85 -44.84 2.41 -6.18
CA ASN A 85 -44.92 3.87 -6.09
C ASN A 85 -43.52 4.52 -6.14
N PHE A 86 -42.45 3.72 -6.20
CA PHE A 86 -41.10 4.27 -6.26
C PHE A 86 -40.84 4.86 -7.65
N ASP A 87 -40.51 6.16 -7.68
CA ASP A 87 -40.18 6.88 -8.89
C ASP A 87 -38.66 6.77 -9.16
N VAL A 88 -38.29 5.92 -10.08
CA VAL A 88 -36.88 5.71 -10.49
C VAL A 88 -36.26 6.95 -11.15
N ALA A 89 -37.09 7.88 -11.62
CA ALA A 89 -36.61 9.13 -12.23
C ALA A 89 -36.49 10.26 -11.21
N SER A 90 -36.91 10.04 -9.95
CA SER A 90 -36.80 11.06 -8.91
C SER A 90 -35.35 11.46 -8.64
N SER A 91 -35.15 12.70 -8.16
CA SER A 91 -33.82 13.16 -7.75
C SER A 91 -33.24 12.34 -6.60
N TYR A 92 -34.08 11.83 -5.70
CA TYR A 92 -33.68 10.92 -4.64
C TYR A 92 -33.11 9.60 -5.18
N ALA A 93 -33.81 8.98 -6.13
CA ALA A 93 -33.38 7.75 -6.78
C ALA A 93 -32.05 7.95 -7.54
N THR A 94 -31.92 9.06 -8.24
CA THR A 94 -30.68 9.41 -8.96
C THR A 94 -29.53 9.60 -7.98
N LYS A 95 -29.74 10.29 -6.88
CA LYS A 95 -28.74 10.50 -5.83
C LYS A 95 -28.30 9.16 -5.23
N MET A 96 -29.22 8.27 -4.93
CA MET A 96 -28.92 6.93 -4.39
C MET A 96 -28.07 6.11 -5.37
N ARG A 97 -28.47 6.09 -6.64
CA ARG A 97 -27.67 5.37 -7.67
C ARG A 97 -26.26 5.94 -7.80
N ASN A 98 -26.11 7.26 -7.71
CA ASN A 98 -24.79 7.90 -7.75
C ASN A 98 -23.94 7.53 -6.54
N GLU A 99 -24.49 7.51 -5.33
CA GLU A 99 -23.78 7.10 -4.12
C GLU A 99 -23.32 5.63 -4.21
N ILE A 100 -24.18 4.75 -4.75
CA ILE A 100 -23.83 3.35 -4.99
C ILE A 100 -22.68 3.24 -5.99
N ALA A 101 -22.73 4.00 -7.08
CA ALA A 101 -21.69 4.01 -8.11
C ALA A 101 -20.36 4.53 -7.55
N TYR A 102 -20.35 5.58 -6.75
CA TYR A 102 -19.15 6.08 -6.08
C TYR A 102 -18.56 5.06 -5.11
N ALA A 103 -19.39 4.45 -4.27
CA ALA A 103 -18.94 3.41 -3.35
C ALA A 103 -18.31 2.22 -4.09
N TYR A 104 -18.91 1.81 -5.20
CA TYR A 104 -18.38 0.75 -6.05
C TYR A 104 -17.02 1.14 -6.67
N ALA A 105 -16.91 2.34 -7.21
CA ALA A 105 -15.66 2.83 -7.81
C ALA A 105 -14.52 2.87 -6.79
N GLU A 106 -14.76 3.42 -5.60
CA GLU A 106 -13.76 3.44 -4.51
C GLU A 106 -13.39 2.01 -4.07
N LEU A 107 -14.36 1.11 -3.99
CA LEU A 107 -14.12 -0.29 -3.65
C LEU A 107 -13.21 -0.97 -4.69
N GLN A 108 -13.43 -0.72 -5.97
CA GLN A 108 -12.59 -1.27 -7.04
C GLN A 108 -11.18 -0.70 -6.99
N ASP A 109 -11.02 0.59 -6.70
CA ASP A 109 -9.71 1.22 -6.52
C ASP A 109 -8.95 0.57 -5.36
N CYS A 110 -9.61 0.34 -4.22
CA CYS A 110 -9.00 -0.37 -3.08
C CYS A 110 -8.62 -1.82 -3.44
N ARG A 111 -9.48 -2.54 -4.14
CA ARG A 111 -9.19 -3.91 -4.61
C ARG A 111 -8.01 -3.96 -5.54
N ASN A 112 -7.92 -3.02 -6.47
CA ASN A 112 -6.79 -2.90 -7.40
C ASN A 112 -5.50 -2.61 -6.65
N GLY A 113 -5.51 -1.70 -5.68
CA GLY A 113 -4.36 -1.40 -4.82
C GLY A 113 -3.91 -2.61 -4.01
N VAL A 114 -4.84 -3.34 -3.40
CA VAL A 114 -4.54 -4.56 -2.63
C VAL A 114 -3.87 -5.63 -3.49
N ARG A 115 -4.19 -5.71 -4.78
CA ARG A 115 -3.55 -6.65 -5.72
C ARG A 115 -2.21 -6.13 -6.25
N ALA A 116 -2.13 -4.85 -6.57
CA ALA A 116 -0.98 -4.25 -7.24
C ALA A 116 0.20 -3.99 -6.29
N ILE A 117 -0.05 -3.53 -5.07
CA ILE A 117 1.01 -3.16 -4.12
C ILE A 117 1.93 -4.33 -3.78
N PRO A 118 1.45 -5.54 -3.43
CA PRO A 118 2.34 -6.66 -3.16
C PRO A 118 3.27 -7.00 -4.33
N LYS A 119 2.76 -6.98 -5.55
CA LYS A 119 3.56 -7.22 -6.76
C LYS A 119 4.63 -6.15 -6.96
N MET A 120 4.26 -4.89 -6.78
CA MET A 120 5.18 -3.76 -6.87
C MET A 120 6.28 -3.88 -5.81
N LEU A 121 5.93 -4.22 -4.57
CA LEU A 121 6.89 -4.42 -3.48
C LEU A 121 7.86 -5.57 -3.78
N ASP A 122 7.36 -6.70 -4.26
CA ASP A 122 8.18 -7.85 -4.63
C ASP A 122 9.17 -7.50 -5.75
N GLU A 123 8.71 -6.80 -6.78
CA GLU A 123 9.56 -6.33 -7.88
C GLU A 123 10.62 -5.34 -7.40
N ARG A 124 10.24 -4.43 -6.51
CA ARG A 124 11.16 -3.44 -5.93
C ARG A 124 12.24 -4.11 -5.09
N ILE A 125 11.85 -5.06 -4.24
CA ILE A 125 12.78 -5.83 -3.40
C ILE A 125 13.73 -6.64 -4.28
N LYS A 126 13.21 -7.34 -5.27
CA LYS A 126 14.02 -8.12 -6.21
C LYS A 126 15.04 -7.24 -6.96
N GLY A 127 14.62 -6.08 -7.43
CA GLY A 127 15.52 -5.12 -8.08
C GLY A 127 16.64 -4.66 -7.16
N ARG A 128 16.37 -4.43 -5.88
CA ARG A 128 17.38 -4.06 -4.88
C ARG A 128 18.33 -5.22 -4.57
N GLU A 129 17.82 -6.44 -4.45
CA GLU A 129 18.64 -7.65 -4.24
C GLU A 129 19.60 -7.87 -5.39
N ASP A 130 19.12 -7.75 -6.64
CA ASP A 130 19.95 -7.86 -7.84
C ASP A 130 21.05 -6.79 -7.85
N LEU A 131 20.71 -5.56 -7.48
CA LEU A 131 21.68 -4.46 -7.37
C LEU A 131 22.74 -4.77 -6.30
N TYR A 132 22.33 -5.24 -5.13
CA TYR A 132 23.24 -5.58 -4.04
C TYR A 132 24.20 -6.71 -4.43
N GLN A 133 23.71 -7.73 -5.12
CA GLN A 133 24.55 -8.81 -5.65
C GLN A 133 25.61 -8.29 -6.62
N LYS A 134 25.25 -7.40 -7.53
CA LYS A 134 26.17 -6.75 -8.46
C LYS A 134 27.23 -5.92 -7.74
N LEU A 135 26.82 -5.15 -6.73
CA LEU A 135 27.73 -4.32 -5.94
C LEU A 135 28.71 -5.16 -5.13
N ARG A 136 28.24 -6.25 -4.51
CA ARG A 136 29.10 -7.20 -3.79
C ARG A 136 30.11 -7.85 -4.70
N LYS A 137 29.70 -8.25 -5.90
CA LYS A 137 30.61 -8.83 -6.91
C LYS A 137 31.70 -7.85 -7.33
N LYS A 138 31.33 -6.59 -7.63
CA LYS A 138 32.30 -5.54 -7.97
C LYS A 138 33.29 -5.29 -6.83
N ARG A 139 32.83 -5.31 -5.59
CA ARG A 139 33.67 -5.13 -4.41
C ARG A 139 34.67 -6.24 -4.24
N LYS A 140 34.29 -7.51 -4.47
CA LYS A 140 35.18 -8.67 -4.45
C LYS A 140 36.24 -8.61 -5.56
N GLU A 141 35.83 -8.23 -6.78
CA GLU A 141 36.73 -8.04 -7.91
C GLU A 141 37.76 -6.93 -7.65
N ALA A 142 37.34 -5.80 -7.07
CA ALA A 142 38.24 -4.71 -6.71
C ALA A 142 39.24 -5.13 -5.62
N ALA A 143 38.81 -5.88 -4.60
CA ALA A 143 39.66 -6.38 -3.54
C ALA A 143 40.73 -7.38 -4.10
N ALA A 144 40.31 -8.30 -4.98
CA ALA A 144 41.22 -9.23 -5.64
C ALA A 144 42.26 -8.50 -6.48
N THR A 145 41.88 -7.48 -7.22
CA THR A 145 42.80 -6.65 -8.03
C THR A 145 43.81 -5.91 -7.15
N THR A 146 43.39 -5.43 -5.99
CA THR A 146 44.28 -4.75 -5.03
C THR A 146 45.28 -5.69 -4.40
N GLU A 147 44.90 -6.92 -4.10
CA GLU A 147 45.82 -7.97 -3.59
C GLU A 147 46.86 -8.35 -4.65
N GLU A 148 46.49 -8.51 -5.91
CA GLU A 148 47.43 -8.79 -7.01
C GLU A 148 48.43 -7.66 -7.22
N LYS A 149 48.08 -6.40 -7.01
CA LYS A 149 48.95 -5.22 -7.14
C LYS A 149 49.85 -5.01 -5.92
N GLY A 150 49.57 -5.65 -4.80
CA GLY A 150 50.35 -5.56 -3.58
C GLY A 150 51.53 -6.48 -3.47
N GLU A 151 51.68 -7.41 -4.45
CA GLU A 151 52.84 -8.25 -4.61
C GLU A 151 53.84 -7.57 -5.55
#